data_40473451cba545da98e2e8345833b4e3
#
_entry.id   40473451cba545da98e2e8345833b4e3
#
_cell.length_a   1.000
_cell.length_b   1.000
_cell.length_c   1.000
_cell.angle_alpha   90.00
_cell.angle_beta   90.00
_cell.angle_gamma   90.00
#
_symmetry.space_group_name_H-M   'P 1'
#
loop_
_entity.id
_entity.type
_entity.pdbx_description
1 polymer ?
#
loop_
_entity_poly.entity_id
_entity_poly.type
_entity_poly.pdbx_seq_one_letter_code
_entity_poly.pdbx_strand_id
1 'polypeptide(L)'
;AETLPRDHRPWGWFETLVLANRFQVKRITVHPGAALSLQSHMHRAEHWIVVSGTARVTIDKEVRLLTENQSVYVPLRAIHRMENPGKVPMVLIEIQTGAYLGEDDIIRYEDVYARGQGAKG
;
A
#
# COMPACT_ATOMS: atom_id res chain seq x y z
N ALA A 1 4.02 -23.65 -10.61
CA ALA A 1 3.45 -22.34 -10.38
C ALA A 1 4.30 -21.29 -11.05
N GLU A 2 3.67 -20.27 -11.53
CA GLU A 2 4.38 -19.20 -12.16
C GLU A 2 5.09 -18.32 -11.17
N THR A 3 6.26 -17.86 -11.56
CA THR A 3 6.99 -16.88 -10.79
C THR A 3 6.92 -15.56 -11.52
N LEU A 4 6.33 -14.57 -10.88
CA LEU A 4 6.24 -13.24 -11.45
C LEU A 4 7.42 -12.41 -10.99
N PRO A 5 7.88 -11.47 -11.82
CA PRO A 5 8.95 -10.58 -11.41
C PRO A 5 8.54 -9.78 -10.18
N ARG A 6 9.47 -9.61 -9.27
CA ARG A 6 9.27 -8.81 -8.06
C ARG A 6 9.92 -7.46 -8.22
N ASP A 7 9.18 -6.43 -7.83
CA ASP A 7 9.72 -5.09 -7.73
C ASP A 7 10.06 -4.85 -6.28
N HIS A 8 11.36 -4.88 -5.96
CA HIS A 8 11.81 -4.77 -4.58
C HIS A 8 11.87 -3.32 -4.12
N ARG A 9 11.51 -3.11 -2.87
CA ARG A 9 11.51 -1.82 -2.19
C ARG A 9 12.06 -2.01 -0.79
N PRO A 10 12.47 -0.95 -0.10
CA PRO A 10 12.95 -1.11 1.28
C PRO A 10 11.94 -1.77 2.21
N TRP A 11 10.66 -1.60 1.96
CA TRP A 11 9.60 -2.14 2.82
C TRP A 11 9.17 -3.56 2.44
N GLY A 12 9.62 -4.08 1.30
CA GLY A 12 9.19 -5.40 0.84
C GLY A 12 9.25 -5.49 -0.67
N TRP A 13 8.18 -5.96 -1.30
CA TRP A 13 8.15 -6.04 -2.76
C TRP A 13 6.71 -6.12 -3.24
N PHE A 14 6.53 -5.96 -4.54
CA PHE A 14 5.23 -6.24 -5.14
C PHE A 14 5.40 -6.94 -6.48
N GLU A 15 4.34 -7.61 -6.91
CA GLU A 15 4.26 -8.21 -8.25
C GLU A 15 3.02 -7.66 -8.91
N THR A 16 3.12 -7.33 -10.20
CA THR A 16 1.97 -6.90 -10.98
C THR A 16 1.28 -8.14 -11.53
N LEU A 17 0.06 -8.38 -11.10
CA LEU A 17 -0.69 -9.57 -11.49
C LEU A 17 -1.50 -9.33 -12.75
N VAL A 18 -2.08 -8.14 -12.89
CA VAL A 18 -2.87 -7.76 -14.05
C VAL A 18 -2.58 -6.30 -14.37
N LEU A 19 -2.38 -6.00 -15.63
CA LEU A 19 -2.25 -4.63 -16.09
C LEU A 19 -3.21 -4.47 -17.27
N ALA A 20 -4.27 -3.73 -17.06
CA ALA A 20 -5.30 -3.52 -18.05
C ALA A 20 -5.50 -2.03 -18.28
N ASN A 21 -6.45 -1.68 -19.14
CA ASN A 21 -6.61 -0.31 -19.58
C ASN A 21 -7.03 0.64 -18.47
N ARG A 22 -7.92 0.23 -17.61
CA ARG A 22 -8.41 1.13 -16.55
C ARG A 22 -8.22 0.57 -15.16
N PHE A 23 -7.50 -0.52 -15.06
CA PHE A 23 -7.22 -1.07 -13.74
C PHE A 23 -5.93 -1.87 -13.74
N GLN A 24 -5.36 -2.01 -12.58
CA GLN A 24 -4.13 -2.77 -12.36
C GLN A 24 -4.25 -3.48 -11.02
N VAL A 25 -3.75 -4.70 -10.95
CA VAL A 25 -3.81 -5.49 -9.72
C VAL A 25 -2.39 -5.86 -9.32
N LYS A 26 -2.06 -5.62 -8.06
CA LYS A 26 -0.75 -5.95 -7.51
C LYS A 26 -0.89 -6.80 -6.26
N ARG A 27 0.07 -7.70 -6.06
CA ARG A 27 0.23 -8.39 -4.79
C ARG A 27 1.39 -7.71 -4.08
N ILE A 28 1.15 -7.20 -2.88
CA ILE A 28 2.13 -6.44 -2.12
C ILE A 28 2.49 -7.23 -0.86
N THR A 29 3.78 -7.40 -0.63
CA THR A 29 4.28 -8.07 0.57
C THR A 29 5.13 -7.07 1.35
N VAL A 30 4.78 -6.88 2.61
CA VAL A 30 5.45 -5.90 3.47
C VAL A 30 6.16 -6.64 4.60
N HIS A 31 7.44 -6.35 4.77
CA HIS A 31 8.23 -6.96 5.85
C HIS A 31 7.67 -6.58 7.22
N PRO A 32 7.83 -7.47 8.22
CA PRO A 32 7.42 -7.13 9.58
C PRO A 32 8.04 -5.81 10.02
N GLY A 33 7.20 -4.94 10.57
CA GLY A 33 7.64 -3.65 11.08
C GLY A 33 7.87 -2.58 10.04
N ALA A 34 7.70 -2.89 8.76
CA ALA A 34 7.97 -1.91 7.70
C ALA A 34 6.70 -1.18 7.30
N ALA A 35 6.90 -0.05 6.63
CA ALA A 35 5.80 0.80 6.17
C ALA A 35 6.14 1.42 4.83
N LEU A 36 5.13 1.62 3.99
CA LEU A 36 5.29 2.40 2.78
C LEU A 36 5.25 3.88 3.11
N SER A 37 5.68 4.71 2.18
CA SER A 37 5.63 6.15 2.38
C SER A 37 4.19 6.64 2.42
N LEU A 38 3.99 7.77 3.08
CA LEU A 38 2.71 8.46 3.06
C LEU A 38 2.57 9.11 1.70
N GLN A 39 1.47 8.85 1.00
CA GLN A 39 1.36 9.26 -0.39
C GLN A 39 -0.09 9.48 -0.83
N SER A 40 -0.26 10.14 -1.96
CA SER A 40 -1.58 10.27 -2.58
C SER A 40 -1.45 10.17 -4.09
N HIS A 41 -2.56 9.89 -4.75
CA HIS A 41 -2.62 9.76 -6.20
C HIS A 41 -3.78 10.60 -6.73
N MET A 42 -3.56 11.26 -7.86
CA MET A 42 -4.55 12.19 -8.41
C MET A 42 -5.49 11.52 -9.40
N HIS A 43 -5.07 10.42 -10.01
CA HIS A 43 -5.80 9.85 -11.14
C HIS A 43 -6.28 8.42 -10.91
N ARG A 44 -6.04 7.87 -9.74
CA ARG A 44 -6.49 6.50 -9.45
C ARG A 44 -6.95 6.38 -8.00
N ALA A 45 -7.94 5.52 -7.81
CA ALA A 45 -8.36 5.09 -6.49
C ALA A 45 -7.84 3.67 -6.27
N GLU A 46 -7.89 3.18 -5.05
CA GLU A 46 -7.37 1.85 -4.72
C GLU A 46 -8.30 1.11 -3.80
N HIS A 47 -8.29 -0.21 -3.91
CA HIS A 47 -8.94 -1.10 -2.97
C HIS A 47 -7.87 -2.05 -2.46
N TRP A 48 -7.78 -2.20 -1.16
CA TRP A 48 -6.80 -3.08 -0.53
C TRP A 48 -7.50 -4.20 0.20
N ILE A 49 -7.10 -5.44 -0.05
CA ILE A 49 -7.66 -6.62 0.60
C ILE A 49 -6.52 -7.36 1.25
N VAL A 50 -6.60 -7.58 2.57
CA VAL A 50 -5.54 -8.29 3.28
C VAL A 50 -5.70 -9.78 3.05
N VAL A 51 -4.65 -10.42 2.58
CA VAL A 51 -4.62 -11.86 2.33
C VAL A 51 -4.04 -12.61 3.52
N SER A 52 -2.95 -12.10 4.08
CA SER A 52 -2.37 -12.73 5.27
C SER A 52 -1.67 -11.68 6.10
N GLY A 53 -1.61 -11.90 7.39
CA GLY A 53 -1.02 -10.96 8.33
C GLY A 53 -2.00 -9.88 8.74
N THR A 54 -1.47 -8.78 9.25
CA THR A 54 -2.25 -7.64 9.71
C THR A 54 -1.68 -6.38 9.12
N ALA A 55 -2.54 -5.53 8.60
CA ALA A 55 -2.15 -4.24 8.04
C ALA A 55 -2.68 -3.12 8.92
N ARG A 56 -1.81 -2.15 9.22
CA ARG A 56 -2.28 -0.88 9.76
C ARG A 56 -2.37 0.08 8.60
N VAL A 57 -3.58 0.57 8.33
CA VAL A 57 -3.80 1.46 7.20
C VAL A 57 -4.17 2.83 7.70
N THR A 58 -3.57 3.84 7.08
CA THR A 58 -3.87 5.24 7.36
C THR A 58 -4.49 5.81 6.10
N ILE A 59 -5.69 6.39 6.23
CA ILE A 59 -6.37 7.06 5.13
C ILE A 59 -6.80 8.39 5.67
N ASP A 60 -6.17 9.45 5.19
CA ASP A 60 -6.32 10.79 5.71
C ASP A 60 -6.06 10.80 7.22
N LYS A 61 -7.05 11.02 8.06
CA LYS A 61 -6.84 11.05 9.50
C LYS A 61 -7.26 9.77 10.19
N GLU A 62 -7.77 8.81 9.43
CA GLU A 62 -8.28 7.58 10.01
C GLU A 62 -7.23 6.49 9.98
N VAL A 63 -7.06 5.81 11.10
CA VAL A 63 -6.12 4.68 11.20
C VAL A 63 -6.92 3.46 11.59
N ARG A 64 -6.77 2.36 10.83
CA ARG A 64 -7.47 1.12 11.09
C ARG A 64 -6.54 -0.07 11.00
N LEU A 65 -6.84 -1.09 11.77
CA LEU A 65 -6.17 -2.38 11.63
C LEU A 65 -7.06 -3.31 10.82
N LEU A 66 -6.49 -3.92 9.80
CA LEU A 66 -7.18 -4.88 8.97
C LEU A 66 -6.52 -6.23 9.09
N THR A 67 -7.32 -7.27 9.27
CA THR A 67 -6.82 -8.64 9.29
C THR A 67 -7.30 -9.37 8.05
N GLU A 68 -7.02 -10.67 7.98
CA GLU A 68 -7.29 -11.45 6.77
C GLU A 68 -8.74 -11.32 6.33
N ASN A 69 -8.91 -11.16 5.03
CA ASN A 69 -10.19 -10.99 4.35
C ASN A 69 -10.87 -9.66 4.57
N GLN A 70 -10.25 -8.75 5.29
CA GLN A 70 -10.80 -7.40 5.44
C GLN A 70 -10.23 -6.50 4.35
N SER A 71 -10.99 -5.49 3.98
CA SER A 71 -10.62 -4.62 2.88
C SER A 71 -10.96 -3.17 3.20
N VAL A 72 -10.38 -2.27 2.41
CA VAL A 72 -10.61 -0.85 2.57
C VAL A 72 -10.54 -0.18 1.19
N TYR A 73 -11.33 0.86 1.03
CA TYR A 73 -11.31 1.69 -0.17
C TYR A 73 -10.50 2.95 0.09
N VAL A 74 -9.58 3.26 -0.83
CA VAL A 74 -8.75 4.46 -0.75
C VAL A 74 -9.16 5.38 -1.90
N PRO A 75 -9.88 6.47 -1.61
CA PRO A 75 -10.36 7.34 -2.68
C PRO A 75 -9.24 8.11 -3.37
N LEU A 76 -9.56 8.67 -4.54
CA LEU A 76 -8.68 9.60 -5.22
C LEU A 76 -8.24 10.69 -4.23
N ARG A 77 -6.98 11.04 -4.30
CA ARG A 77 -6.37 12.15 -3.55
C ARG A 77 -6.25 11.94 -2.05
N ALA A 78 -6.79 10.85 -1.52
CA ALA A 78 -6.62 10.58 -0.09
C ALA A 78 -5.15 10.35 0.23
N ILE A 79 -4.70 10.90 1.34
CA ILE A 79 -3.34 10.67 1.81
C ILE A 79 -3.35 9.36 2.56
N HIS A 80 -2.51 8.42 2.15
CA HIS A 80 -2.62 7.08 2.68
C HIS A 80 -1.28 6.39 2.81
N ARG A 81 -1.26 5.36 3.64
CA ARG A 81 -0.13 4.45 3.72
C ARG A 81 -0.55 3.14 4.37
N MET A 82 0.17 2.07 4.05
CA MET A 82 0.00 0.79 4.71
C MET A 82 1.27 0.46 5.48
N GLU A 83 1.11 -0.21 6.61
CA GLU A 83 2.21 -0.63 7.46
C GLU A 83 1.96 -2.05 7.94
N ASN A 84 3.02 -2.76 8.21
CA ASN A 84 2.94 -4.07 8.83
C ASN A 84 3.34 -3.96 10.30
N PRO A 85 2.39 -3.89 11.23
CA PRO A 85 2.72 -3.76 12.65
C PRO A 85 3.08 -5.08 13.30
N GLY A 86 2.97 -6.18 12.57
CA GLY A 86 3.14 -7.51 13.14
C GLY A 86 4.54 -8.06 13.01
N LYS A 87 4.66 -9.35 13.30
CA LYS A 87 5.95 -10.04 13.29
C LYS A 87 6.09 -11.03 12.16
N VAL A 88 5.09 -11.14 11.30
CA VAL A 88 5.13 -12.00 10.11
C VAL A 88 4.92 -11.13 8.88
N PRO A 89 5.31 -11.60 7.70
CA PRO A 89 5.06 -10.82 6.48
C PRO A 89 3.57 -10.56 6.30
N MET A 90 3.24 -9.37 5.80
CA MET A 90 1.86 -9.03 5.51
C MET A 90 1.69 -9.01 4.01
N VAL A 91 0.65 -9.68 3.51
CA VAL A 91 0.38 -9.76 2.08
C VAL A 91 -1.00 -9.17 1.81
N LEU A 92 -1.07 -8.25 0.87
CA LEU A 92 -2.37 -7.74 0.44
C LEU A 92 -2.45 -7.65 -1.07
N ILE A 93 -3.67 -7.61 -1.56
CA ILE A 93 -3.98 -7.38 -2.98
C ILE A 93 -4.43 -5.94 -3.09
N GLU A 94 -3.81 -5.22 -4.01
CA GLU A 94 -4.16 -3.84 -4.29
C GLU A 94 -4.74 -3.76 -5.68
N ILE A 95 -5.95 -3.23 -5.79
CA ILE A 95 -6.61 -3.00 -7.06
C ILE A 95 -6.62 -1.50 -7.29
N GLN A 96 -5.97 -1.05 -8.34
CA GLN A 96 -5.93 0.35 -8.73
C GLN A 96 -6.89 0.56 -9.88
N THR A 97 -7.75 1.56 -9.79
CA THR A 97 -8.68 1.87 -10.89
C THR A 97 -8.63 3.37 -11.17
N GLY A 98 -8.63 3.72 -12.44
CA GLY A 98 -8.60 5.14 -12.78
C GLY A 98 -8.25 5.41 -14.23
N ALA A 99 -8.14 6.68 -14.53
CA ALA A 99 -7.85 7.14 -15.88
C ALA A 99 -6.38 7.00 -16.23
N TYR A 100 -5.51 7.01 -15.24
CA TYR A 100 -4.07 6.92 -15.46
C TYR A 100 -3.45 6.12 -14.32
N LEU A 101 -2.69 5.09 -14.68
CA LEU A 101 -2.12 4.15 -13.69
C LEU A 101 -0.60 4.21 -13.62
N GLY A 102 0.03 5.22 -14.21
CA GLY A 102 1.48 5.31 -14.21
C GLY A 102 2.05 5.53 -12.81
N GLU A 103 3.24 5.02 -12.59
CA GLU A 103 3.89 5.11 -11.28
C GLU A 103 4.26 6.55 -10.92
N ASP A 104 4.28 7.44 -11.90
CA ASP A 104 4.58 8.85 -11.65
C ASP A 104 3.38 9.64 -11.15
N ASP A 105 2.19 9.03 -11.06
CA ASP A 105 1.03 9.66 -10.46
C ASP A 105 1.10 9.46 -8.96
N ILE A 106 2.03 10.13 -8.31
CA ILE A 106 2.24 9.98 -6.89
C ILE A 106 2.77 11.28 -6.31
N ILE A 107 2.21 11.65 -5.17
CA ILE A 107 2.73 12.72 -4.34
C ILE A 107 3.15 12.06 -3.04
N ARG A 108 4.42 12.15 -2.70
CA ARG A 108 4.92 11.62 -1.44
C ARG A 108 5.01 12.74 -0.43
N TYR A 109 4.51 12.47 0.75
CA TYR A 109 4.54 13.43 1.83
C TYR A 109 5.70 13.08 2.73
N GLU A 110 6.39 14.10 3.20
CA GLU A 110 7.43 13.88 4.15
C GLU A 110 6.83 13.20 5.34
N ASP A 111 7.46 12.15 5.82
CA ASP A 111 6.89 11.36 6.87
C ASP A 111 7.03 12.06 8.20
N VAL A 112 6.14 12.96 8.45
CA VAL A 112 6.12 13.70 9.68
C VAL A 112 5.93 12.80 10.87
N TYR A 113 5.20 11.72 10.70
CA TYR A 113 5.01 10.77 11.78
C TYR A 113 6.32 10.09 12.14
N ALA A 114 7.01 9.58 11.15
CA ALA A 114 8.27 8.92 11.41
C ALA A 114 9.26 9.85 12.02
N ARG A 115 9.31 11.08 11.52
CA ARG A 115 10.24 12.03 12.09
C ARG A 115 9.83 12.50 13.46
N GLY A 116 8.53 12.65 13.65
CA GLY A 116 8.05 13.08 14.94
C GLY A 116 8.22 12.04 15.98
N GLN A 117 8.12 10.79 15.57
CA GLN A 117 8.25 9.73 16.48
C GLN A 117 9.58 9.21 16.52
N GLY A 118 10.05 9.12 15.38
CA GLY A 118 11.23 8.52 15.31
C GLY A 118 12.22 9.46 15.40
N ALA A 119 11.86 10.48 15.27
CA ALA A 119 12.83 11.37 15.41
C ALA A 119 13.15 11.13 16.64
N LYS A 120 12.70 10.83 16.42
CA LYS A 120 12.90 10.56 16.87
C LYS A 120 13.21 9.72 16.41
N GLY A 121 13.25 9.67 15.93
CA GLY A 121 13.87 8.84 15.56
C GLY A 121 13.98 8.54 15.16
#